data_406ae3ba32a0c387a7b5524934cac82b
#
_entry.id   406ae3ba32a0c387a7b5524934cac82b
#
_cell.length_a   1.000
_cell.length_b   1.000
_cell.length_c   1.000
_cell.angle_alpha   90.00
_cell.angle_beta   90.00
_cell.angle_gamma   90.00
#
_symmetry.space_group_name_H-M   'P 1'
#
loop_
_entity.id
_entity.type
_entity.pdbx_description
1 polymer ?
#
loop_
_entity_poly.entity_id
_entity_poly.type
_entity_poly.pdbx_seq_one_letter_code
_entity_poly.pdbx_strand_id
1 'polypeptide(L)'
;MPKNLIDSDMRAEIQEALDDVHETFAKEIKIFQRKTETFVATSTSTYNALYNRLKNEQKTLGKVTELSAKARIEYVRTTEDSKLSGTSAQTNLTLPDGSVRLKIDQEGYSKIKRSSKVEIDGKLYELVSDSGFTGPFETKYHVLYLKRKD
;
A
#
# COMPACT_ATOMS: atom_id res chain seq x y z
N MET A 1 -9.42 6.15 -39.11
CA MET A 1 -8.86 5.55 -37.88
C MET A 1 -7.74 6.47 -37.42
N PRO A 2 -7.79 7.04 -36.24
CA PRO A 2 -6.66 7.80 -35.73
C PRO A 2 -5.47 6.85 -35.59
N LYS A 3 -4.40 7.11 -36.33
CA LYS A 3 -3.14 6.41 -36.14
C LYS A 3 -2.66 6.74 -34.73
N ASN A 4 -2.42 5.72 -33.91
CA ASN A 4 -1.74 5.92 -32.65
C ASN A 4 -0.44 6.63 -32.94
N LEU A 5 -0.27 7.84 -32.45
CA LEU A 5 0.93 8.66 -32.62
C LEU A 5 2.18 8.01 -31.99
N ILE A 6 1.97 7.05 -31.13
CA ILE A 6 3.02 6.33 -30.40
C ILE A 6 2.95 4.86 -30.83
N ASP A 7 4.01 4.41 -31.45
CA ASP A 7 4.20 3.02 -31.86
C ASP A 7 4.46 2.11 -30.64
N SER A 8 4.31 0.79 -30.83
CA SER A 8 4.56 -0.21 -29.79
C SER A 8 5.98 -0.11 -29.21
N ASP A 9 6.95 0.15 -30.06
CA ASP A 9 8.36 0.21 -29.68
C ASP A 9 8.63 1.46 -28.81
N MET A 10 8.09 2.61 -29.21
CA MET A 10 8.16 3.83 -28.41
C MET A 10 7.47 3.68 -27.04
N ARG A 11 6.39 2.91 -26.97
CA ARG A 11 5.74 2.61 -25.69
C ARG A 11 6.62 1.79 -24.79
N ALA A 12 7.29 0.79 -25.33
CA ALA A 12 8.22 -0.06 -24.60
C ALA A 12 9.41 0.76 -24.06
N GLU A 13 10.01 1.63 -24.89
CA GLU A 13 11.10 2.51 -24.47
C GLU A 13 10.68 3.48 -23.34
N ILE A 14 9.50 4.09 -23.44
CA ILE A 14 8.98 4.97 -22.39
C ILE A 14 8.74 4.19 -21.09
N GLN A 15 8.23 2.98 -21.20
CA GLN A 15 7.98 2.13 -20.04
C GLN A 15 9.28 1.70 -19.36
N GLU A 16 10.30 1.32 -20.14
CA GLU A 16 11.63 0.96 -19.65
C GLU A 16 12.30 2.16 -18.94
N ALA A 17 12.23 3.36 -19.54
CA ALA A 17 12.76 4.57 -18.92
C ALA A 17 12.08 4.91 -17.58
N LEU A 18 10.78 4.64 -17.47
CA LEU A 18 10.05 4.84 -16.18
C LEU A 18 10.47 3.82 -15.13
N ASP A 19 10.75 2.60 -15.54
CA ASP A 19 11.23 1.55 -14.65
C ASP A 19 12.64 1.87 -14.13
N ASP A 20 13.53 2.31 -15.00
CA ASP A 20 14.87 2.77 -14.63
C ASP A 20 14.83 3.93 -13.64
N VAL A 21 13.95 4.90 -13.86
CA VAL A 21 13.72 5.99 -12.91
C VAL A 21 13.17 5.48 -11.59
N HIS A 22 12.25 4.50 -11.63
CA HIS A 22 11.72 3.91 -10.41
C HIS A 22 12.82 3.18 -9.63
N GLU A 23 13.59 2.33 -10.28
CA GLU A 23 14.67 1.58 -9.64
C GLU A 23 15.77 2.48 -9.06
N THR A 24 16.13 3.55 -9.79
CA THR A 24 17.15 4.51 -9.35
C THR A 24 16.76 5.25 -8.07
N PHE A 25 15.50 5.62 -7.92
CA PHE A 25 15.02 6.40 -6.78
C PHE A 25 14.25 5.59 -5.73
N ALA A 26 14.03 4.30 -5.97
CA ALA A 26 13.36 3.44 -5.00
C ALA A 26 14.29 3.09 -3.84
N LYS A 27 13.73 3.17 -2.64
CA LYS A 27 14.37 2.71 -1.40
C LYS A 27 13.70 1.44 -0.93
N GLU A 28 14.46 0.61 -0.24
CA GLU A 28 13.90 -0.56 0.44
C GLU A 28 13.09 -0.14 1.67
N ILE A 29 11.90 -0.68 1.78
CA ILE A 29 10.99 -0.51 2.91
C ILE A 29 10.68 -1.86 3.53
N LYS A 30 10.42 -1.89 4.84
CA LYS A 30 10.03 -3.09 5.56
C LYS A 30 8.54 -3.08 5.85
N ILE A 31 7.88 -4.19 5.56
CA ILE A 31 6.44 -4.35 5.66
C ILE A 31 6.14 -5.41 6.70
N PHE A 32 5.37 -5.06 7.73
CA PHE A 32 4.99 -5.97 8.80
C PHE A 32 3.57 -6.49 8.59
N GLN A 33 3.46 -7.76 8.27
CA GLN A 33 2.18 -8.45 8.15
C GLN A 33 1.92 -9.27 9.41
N ARG A 34 0.70 -9.17 9.93
CA ARG A 34 0.23 -9.98 11.03
C ARG A 34 -0.85 -10.93 10.52
N LYS A 35 -0.58 -12.21 10.55
CA LYS A 35 -1.61 -13.22 10.30
C LYS A 35 -2.46 -13.37 11.55
N THR A 36 -3.76 -13.25 11.41
CA THR A 36 -4.71 -13.60 12.48
C THR A 36 -5.12 -15.05 12.24
N GLU A 37 -4.70 -15.93 13.09
CA GLU A 37 -5.13 -17.32 13.07
C GLU A 37 -6.35 -17.45 13.98
N THR A 38 -7.47 -17.89 13.43
CA THR A 38 -8.68 -18.17 14.21
C THR A 38 -8.71 -19.66 14.46
N PHE A 39 -8.49 -20.06 15.69
CA PHE A 39 -8.67 -21.45 16.10
C PHE A 39 -10.14 -21.68 16.38
N VAL A 40 -10.75 -22.56 15.61
CA VAL A 40 -12.10 -23.05 15.87
C VAL A 40 -11.96 -24.24 16.83
N ALA A 41 -12.41 -24.08 18.05
CA ALA A 41 -12.45 -25.20 19.00
C ALA A 41 -13.47 -26.25 18.50
N THR A 42 -12.99 -27.42 18.17
CA THR A 42 -13.78 -28.53 17.64
C THR A 42 -14.56 -29.31 18.70
N SER A 43 -14.52 -28.89 19.97
CA SER A 43 -15.26 -29.57 21.02
C SER A 43 -16.71 -29.07 21.10
N THR A 44 -17.65 -29.97 21.06
CA THR A 44 -19.10 -29.70 21.17
C THR A 44 -19.50 -28.99 22.45
N SER A 45 -18.68 -29.04 23.51
CA SER A 45 -18.90 -28.32 24.77
C SER A 45 -18.74 -26.82 24.71
N THR A 46 -18.08 -26.32 23.64
CA THR A 46 -17.85 -24.88 23.45
C THR A 46 -18.84 -24.21 22.49
N TYR A 47 -19.72 -25.00 21.87
CA TYR A 47 -20.76 -24.51 20.98
C TYR A 47 -22.05 -24.17 21.75
N ASN A 48 -22.52 -22.94 21.62
CA ASN A 48 -23.81 -22.55 22.15
C ASN A 48 -24.85 -22.55 21.01
N ALA A 49 -25.69 -23.61 21.01
CA ALA A 49 -26.69 -23.84 19.97
C ALA A 49 -27.79 -22.74 19.94
N LEU A 50 -28.06 -22.09 21.07
CA LEU A 50 -29.09 -21.05 21.19
C LEU A 50 -28.69 -19.77 20.46
N TYR A 51 -27.39 -19.46 20.42
CA TYR A 51 -26.88 -18.22 19.80
C TYR A 51 -26.10 -18.48 18.51
N ASN A 52 -26.02 -19.74 18.07
CA ASN A 52 -25.26 -20.16 16.89
C ASN A 52 -23.81 -19.60 16.88
N ARG A 53 -23.18 -19.55 18.05
CA ARG A 53 -21.83 -19.00 18.27
C ARG A 53 -20.99 -19.97 19.09
N LEU A 54 -19.69 -19.98 18.78
CA LEU A 54 -18.71 -20.62 19.63
C LEU A 54 -18.51 -19.80 20.92
N LYS A 55 -18.56 -20.48 22.08
CA LYS A 55 -18.41 -19.83 23.39
C LYS A 55 -17.06 -19.14 23.61
N ASN A 56 -16.01 -19.61 22.94
CA ASN A 56 -14.65 -19.11 23.08
C ASN A 56 -13.96 -19.09 21.71
N GLU A 57 -14.15 -18.04 20.93
CA GLU A 57 -13.25 -17.74 19.81
C GLU A 57 -11.96 -17.13 20.38
N GLN A 58 -10.98 -17.94 20.60
CA GLN A 58 -9.64 -17.41 20.91
C GLN A 58 -8.99 -16.99 19.58
N LYS A 59 -8.98 -15.70 19.33
CA LYS A 59 -8.19 -15.10 18.27
C LYS A 59 -6.74 -15.01 18.75
N THR A 60 -5.94 -15.97 18.38
CA THR A 60 -4.51 -15.89 18.63
C THR A 60 -3.90 -14.99 17.56
N LEU A 61 -3.23 -13.94 17.97
CA LEU A 61 -2.46 -13.08 17.07
C LEU A 61 -1.26 -13.89 16.57
N GLY A 62 -1.28 -14.22 15.29
CA GLY A 62 -0.20 -14.96 14.67
C GLY A 62 1.13 -14.17 14.66
N LYS A 63 2.19 -14.87 14.33
CA LYS A 63 3.54 -14.31 14.22
C LYS A 63 3.57 -13.16 13.20
N VAL A 64 4.23 -12.07 13.55
CA VAL A 64 4.50 -10.98 12.62
C VAL A 64 5.53 -11.46 11.61
N THR A 65 5.20 -11.35 10.33
CA THR A 65 6.12 -11.65 9.23
C THR A 65 6.64 -10.34 8.67
N GLU A 66 7.96 -10.22 8.56
CA GLU A 66 8.64 -9.09 7.93
C GLU A 66 8.86 -9.41 6.45
N LEU A 67 8.43 -8.50 5.59
CA LEU A 67 8.60 -8.54 4.15
C LEU A 67 9.29 -7.26 3.71
N SER A 68 10.03 -7.30 2.61
CA SER A 68 10.61 -6.12 2.01
C SER A 68 9.98 -5.81 0.64
N ALA A 69 10.02 -4.54 0.27
CA ALA A 69 9.67 -4.07 -1.06
C ALA A 69 10.45 -2.80 -1.38
N LYS A 70 10.62 -2.51 -2.67
CA LYS A 70 11.21 -1.26 -3.14
C LYS A 70 10.12 -0.25 -3.45
N ALA A 71 10.26 0.98 -2.97
CA ALA A 71 9.30 2.04 -3.21
C ALA A 71 9.95 3.41 -3.30
N ARG A 72 9.40 4.29 -4.13
CA ARG A 72 9.78 5.70 -4.16
C ARG A 72 9.04 6.43 -3.06
N ILE A 73 9.78 7.16 -2.23
CA ILE A 73 9.29 7.84 -1.05
C ILE A 73 9.31 9.35 -1.29
N GLU A 74 8.19 10.01 -1.07
CA GLU A 74 8.03 11.44 -1.13
C GLU A 74 7.44 11.93 0.19
N TYR A 75 8.20 12.75 0.92
CA TYR A 75 7.72 13.32 2.17
C TYR A 75 6.84 14.53 1.90
N VAL A 76 5.61 14.50 2.40
CA VAL A 76 4.66 15.61 2.26
C VAL A 76 5.01 16.69 3.28
N ARG A 77 5.32 17.91 2.78
CA ARG A 77 5.55 19.10 3.61
C ARG A 77 4.26 19.90 3.71
N THR A 78 3.98 20.40 4.90
CA THR A 78 2.65 20.70 5.43
C THR A 78 1.91 21.90 4.88
N THR A 79 2.39 22.75 4.02
CA THR A 79 1.69 24.03 3.82
C THR A 79 1.06 24.25 2.45
N GLU A 80 1.54 23.64 1.41
CA GLU A 80 1.00 23.87 0.06
C GLU A 80 0.75 22.58 -0.75
N ASP A 81 1.47 21.52 -0.46
CA ASP A 81 1.40 20.27 -1.20
C ASP A 81 0.21 19.38 -0.78
N SER A 82 -0.49 19.74 0.29
CA SER A 82 -1.69 19.03 0.74
C SER A 82 -2.89 19.23 -0.20
N LYS A 83 -2.83 20.19 -1.08
CA LYS A 83 -3.72 20.32 -2.23
C LYS A 83 -3.12 19.58 -3.40
N LEU A 84 -3.18 18.27 -3.37
CA LEU A 84 -2.84 17.47 -4.55
C LEU A 84 -3.79 17.84 -5.69
N SER A 85 -3.40 18.85 -6.43
CA SER A 85 -3.93 19.17 -7.75
C SER A 85 -3.42 18.12 -8.71
N GLY A 86 -4.16 17.07 -8.85
CA GLY A 86 -3.86 15.98 -9.77
C GLY A 86 -5.12 15.28 -10.20
N THR A 87 -5.69 15.76 -11.29
CA THR A 87 -6.62 15.06 -12.19
C THR A 87 -7.84 14.39 -11.53
N SER A 88 -8.95 15.09 -11.64
CA SER A 88 -10.34 14.61 -11.75
C SER A 88 -11.01 13.91 -10.57
N ALA A 89 -10.45 13.86 -9.40
CA ALA A 89 -11.23 13.65 -8.18
C ALA A 89 -10.61 14.51 -7.08
N GLN A 90 -11.21 15.65 -6.78
CA GLN A 90 -10.88 16.47 -5.63
C GLN A 90 -11.25 15.73 -4.35
N THR A 91 -10.47 14.77 -3.97
CA THR A 91 -10.45 14.30 -2.60
C THR A 91 -9.58 15.28 -1.83
N ASN A 92 -10.21 16.16 -1.07
CA ASN A 92 -9.53 17.00 -0.08
C ASN A 92 -9.01 16.12 1.05
N LEU A 93 -7.98 15.33 0.76
CA LEU A 93 -7.31 14.52 1.74
C LEU A 93 -6.32 15.44 2.48
N THR A 94 -6.71 15.94 3.62
CA THR A 94 -5.80 16.66 4.50
C THR A 94 -4.87 15.65 5.16
N LEU A 95 -3.65 15.56 4.65
CA LEU A 95 -2.65 14.68 5.22
C LEU A 95 -1.98 15.38 6.42
N PRO A 96 -1.86 14.70 7.56
CA PRO A 96 -1.14 15.25 8.71
C PRO A 96 0.34 15.40 8.42
N ASP A 97 0.99 16.30 9.16
CA ASP A 97 2.44 16.51 9.09
C ASP A 97 3.23 15.22 9.25
N GLY A 98 4.27 15.07 8.42
CA GLY A 98 5.08 13.88 8.42
C GLY A 98 4.47 12.70 7.67
N SER A 99 3.39 12.92 6.93
CA SER A 99 2.85 11.92 6.00
C SER A 99 3.80 11.68 4.84
N VAL A 100 3.71 10.49 4.28
CA VAL A 100 4.55 10.04 3.18
C VAL A 100 3.67 9.58 2.04
N ARG A 101 4.01 10.03 0.84
CA ARG A 101 3.48 9.50 -0.41
C ARG A 101 4.43 8.44 -0.93
N LEU A 102 3.91 7.27 -1.17
CA LEU A 102 4.66 6.09 -1.60
C LEU A 102 4.24 5.69 -3.00
N LYS A 103 5.18 5.54 -3.91
CA LYS A 103 4.95 4.90 -5.21
C LYS A 103 5.60 3.53 -5.20
N ILE A 104 4.80 2.51 -5.46
CA ILE A 104 5.22 1.12 -5.36
C ILE A 104 4.62 0.29 -6.51
N ASP A 105 5.28 -0.79 -6.85
CA ASP A 105 4.81 -1.76 -7.84
C ASP A 105 3.61 -2.56 -7.33
N GLN A 106 3.00 -3.34 -8.22
CA GLN A 106 1.84 -4.18 -7.91
C GLN A 106 2.12 -5.22 -6.82
N GLU A 107 3.32 -5.79 -6.79
CA GLU A 107 3.69 -6.79 -5.81
C GLU A 107 3.80 -6.18 -4.40
N GLY A 108 4.53 -5.07 -4.28
CA GLY A 108 4.67 -4.33 -3.04
C GLY A 108 3.33 -3.78 -2.53
N TYR A 109 2.48 -3.29 -3.44
CA TYR A 109 1.12 -2.87 -3.11
C TYR A 109 0.31 -3.99 -2.44
N SER A 110 0.34 -5.19 -3.01
CA SER A 110 -0.36 -6.34 -2.45
C SER A 110 0.14 -6.72 -1.05
N LYS A 111 1.44 -6.54 -0.80
CA LYS A 111 2.06 -6.74 0.51
C LYS A 111 1.60 -5.67 1.51
N ILE A 112 1.62 -4.38 1.11
CA ILE A 112 1.21 -3.26 1.98
C ILE A 112 -0.27 -3.33 2.33
N LYS A 113 -1.14 -3.65 1.38
CA LYS A 113 -2.58 -3.76 1.63
C LYS A 113 -2.93 -4.78 2.72
N ARG A 114 -2.10 -5.81 2.88
CA ARG A 114 -2.26 -6.85 3.92
C ARG A 114 -1.42 -6.56 5.17
N SER A 115 -0.72 -5.44 5.20
CA SER A 115 0.18 -5.09 6.30
C SER A 115 -0.56 -4.34 7.41
N SER A 116 0.00 -4.45 8.61
CA SER A 116 -0.44 -3.64 9.75
C SER A 116 0.39 -2.37 9.90
N LYS A 117 1.64 -2.41 9.46
CA LYS A 117 2.61 -1.32 9.59
C LYS A 117 3.66 -1.43 8.49
N VAL A 118 4.22 -0.28 8.14
CA VAL A 118 5.35 -0.15 7.20
C VAL A 118 6.45 0.65 7.90
N GLU A 119 7.68 0.19 7.85
CA GLU A 119 8.84 0.91 8.36
C GLU A 119 9.60 1.55 7.20
N ILE A 120 9.84 2.85 7.32
CA ILE A 120 10.57 3.67 6.37
C ILE A 120 11.60 4.49 7.15
N ASP A 121 12.86 4.35 6.82
CA ASP A 121 13.97 5.06 7.48
C ASP A 121 13.91 4.97 9.03
N GLY A 122 13.59 3.77 9.57
CA GLY A 122 13.47 3.51 11.01
C GLY A 122 12.22 4.08 11.68
N LYS A 123 11.27 4.64 10.92
CA LYS A 123 10.00 5.17 11.43
C LYS A 123 8.84 4.31 10.98
N LEU A 124 7.87 4.12 11.87
CA LEU A 124 6.69 3.32 11.58
C LEU A 124 5.58 4.19 10.97
N TYR A 125 4.94 3.63 9.96
CA TYR A 125 3.83 4.24 9.24
C TYR A 125 2.66 3.27 9.13
N GLU A 126 1.46 3.83 8.98
CA GLU A 126 0.26 3.07 8.67
C GLU A 126 -0.42 3.63 7.42
N LEU A 127 -1.09 2.76 6.67
CA LEU A 127 -1.79 3.12 5.44
C LEU A 127 -3.03 3.95 5.79
N VAL A 128 -3.12 5.13 5.18
CA VAL A 128 -4.28 6.03 5.33
C VAL A 128 -5.21 5.91 4.13
N SER A 129 -4.64 5.98 2.94
CA SER A 129 -5.41 5.99 1.71
C SER A 129 -4.63 5.39 0.55
N ASP A 130 -5.38 4.83 -0.37
CA ASP A 130 -4.96 4.33 -1.65
C ASP A 130 -5.51 5.31 -2.70
N SER A 131 -4.65 6.06 -3.35
CA SER A 131 -5.09 7.14 -4.24
C SER A 131 -5.09 6.77 -5.72
N GLY A 132 -4.86 5.48 -6.04
CA GLY A 132 -4.96 5.02 -7.41
C GLY A 132 -3.64 4.74 -8.11
N PHE A 133 -3.66 4.85 -9.42
CA PHE A 133 -2.65 4.27 -10.31
C PHE A 133 -1.89 5.35 -11.04
N THR A 134 -0.63 5.11 -11.30
CA THR A 134 0.19 5.95 -12.17
C THR A 134 0.88 5.10 -13.23
N GLY A 135 0.76 5.52 -14.45
CA GLY A 135 1.47 4.94 -15.60
C GLY A 135 0.97 5.64 -16.87
N PRO A 136 1.83 5.82 -17.88
CA PRO A 136 1.44 6.50 -19.11
C PRO A 136 0.52 5.66 -20.01
N PHE A 137 0.59 4.34 -19.92
CA PHE A 137 -0.15 3.43 -20.81
C PHE A 137 -0.90 2.35 -20.03
N GLU A 138 -0.28 1.84 -18.96
CA GLU A 138 -0.84 0.78 -18.12
C GLU A 138 -0.65 1.13 -16.65
N THR A 139 -1.49 0.56 -15.81
CA THR A 139 -1.40 0.65 -14.37
C THR A 139 -0.22 -0.17 -13.86
N LYS A 140 0.92 0.48 -13.68
CA LYS A 140 2.13 -0.21 -13.23
C LYS A 140 2.47 0.10 -11.79
N TYR A 141 2.28 1.34 -11.38
CA TYR A 141 2.60 1.80 -10.04
C TYR A 141 1.36 2.24 -9.28
N HIS A 142 1.33 1.91 -8.00
CA HIS A 142 0.32 2.36 -7.06
C HIS A 142 0.86 3.51 -6.23
N VAL A 143 -0.01 4.48 -5.98
CA VAL A 143 0.28 5.61 -5.10
C VAL A 143 -0.48 5.43 -3.80
N LEU A 144 0.24 5.34 -2.70
CA LEU A 144 -0.29 5.15 -1.36
C LEU A 144 0.08 6.33 -0.48
N TYR A 145 -0.78 6.68 0.44
CA TYR A 145 -0.52 7.67 1.48
C TYR A 145 -0.42 6.99 2.83
N LEU A 146 0.68 7.25 3.50
CA LEU A 146 0.99 6.70 4.80
C LEU A 146 1.10 7.85 5.80
N LYS A 147 0.55 7.68 6.99
CA LYS A 147 0.78 8.58 8.11
C LYS A 147 1.75 7.95 9.09
N ARG A 148 2.56 8.79 9.72
CA ARG A 148 3.44 8.36 10.79
C ARG A 148 2.62 7.84 11.97
N LYS A 149 3.07 6.74 12.52
CA LYS A 149 2.55 6.19 13.76
C LYS A 149 3.52 6.55 14.87
N ASP A 150 3.06 7.37 15.78
CA ASP A 150 3.79 7.73 17.00
C ASP A 150 3.77 6.58 18.00
#